data_cab682a0b9b02fa4bf8d90e16dfc8c39
#
_entry.id   cab682a0b9b02fa4bf8d90e16dfc8c39
#
_cell.length_a   1.000
_cell.length_b   1.000
_cell.length_c   1.000
_cell.angle_alpha   90.00
_cell.angle_beta   90.00
_cell.angle_gamma   90.00
#
_symmetry.space_group_name_H-M   'P 1'
#
loop_
_entity.id
_entity.type
_entity.pdbx_description
1 polymer ?
#
loop_
_entity_poly.entity_id
_entity_poly.type
_entity_poly.pdbx_seq_one_letter_code
_entity_poly.pdbx_strand_id
1 'polypeptide(L)'
;DDAMRGIEKENKRLKDILPKNFARPELDKRRLGEVVDLFTNIQMIEHGNSKDILGRTYEYCLSKFAEQEGKLAGEFYTPSCVVRTLVEVLQPFNGRVYDPCCGSGGMFVQSAKFIENHGGNINKISAFGQDSNPTTWKMAQMNLAIRGIEADLGKFNADTFFNDCHPQLKADFIMAN
;
A
#
# COMPACT_ATOMS: atom_id res chain seq x y z
N ASP A 1 10.67 -2.64 18.26
CA ASP A 1 9.63 -1.60 18.39
C ASP A 1 10.21 -0.19 18.26
N ASP A 2 11.42 0.09 18.82
CA ASP A 2 12.01 1.43 18.81
C ASP A 2 12.41 1.90 17.41
N ALA A 3 12.87 0.99 16.54
CA ALA A 3 13.13 1.29 15.14
C ALA A 3 11.84 1.77 14.42
N MET A 4 10.68 1.14 14.70
CA MET A 4 9.39 1.56 14.12
C MET A 4 8.98 2.96 14.60
N ARG A 5 9.19 3.26 15.89
CA ARG A 5 8.96 4.61 16.44
C ARG A 5 9.90 5.65 15.82
N GLY A 6 11.17 5.27 15.57
CA GLY A 6 12.14 6.13 14.87
C GLY A 6 11.69 6.46 13.46
N ILE A 7 11.28 5.47 12.69
CA ILE A 7 10.76 5.65 11.32
C ILE A 7 9.52 6.56 11.32
N GLU A 8 8.57 6.34 12.21
CA GLU A 8 7.37 7.17 12.31
C GLU A 8 7.67 8.63 12.70
N LYS A 9 8.68 8.85 13.53
CA LYS A 9 9.12 10.20 13.90
C LYS A 9 9.64 10.99 12.70
N GLU A 10 10.41 10.34 11.85
CA GLU A 10 10.96 10.94 10.63
C GLU A 10 9.93 11.02 9.48
N ASN A 11 8.89 10.16 9.50
CA ASN A 11 7.90 10.04 8.45
C ASN A 11 6.49 10.30 8.99
N LYS A 12 6.05 11.54 8.98
CA LYS A 12 4.73 11.94 9.52
C LYS A 12 3.54 11.14 8.95
N ARG A 13 3.65 10.67 7.70
CA ARG A 13 2.62 9.86 7.04
C ARG A 13 2.46 8.47 7.66
N LEU A 14 3.52 7.95 8.28
CA LEU A 14 3.51 6.63 8.92
C LEU A 14 3.18 6.69 10.41
N LYS A 15 2.82 7.87 10.93
CA LYS A 15 2.51 8.04 12.35
C LYS A 15 1.38 7.09 12.77
N ASP A 16 1.67 6.26 13.77
CA ASP A 16 0.77 5.24 14.34
C ASP A 16 0.34 4.12 13.37
N ILE A 17 1.03 3.99 12.22
CA ILE A 17 0.75 2.99 11.20
C ILE A 17 1.59 1.72 11.41
N LEU A 18 2.88 1.86 11.72
CA LEU A 18 3.79 0.73 11.78
C LEU A 18 3.49 -0.19 12.99
N PRO A 19 3.63 -1.52 12.84
CA PRO A 19 3.42 -2.45 13.93
C PRO A 19 4.50 -2.25 15.02
N LYS A 20 4.07 -2.32 16.29
CA LYS A 20 4.93 -2.15 17.48
C LYS A 20 4.74 -3.30 18.47
N ASN A 21 4.50 -4.51 17.96
CA ASN A 21 4.21 -5.70 18.77
C ASN A 21 5.22 -6.84 18.51
N PHE A 22 6.45 -6.49 18.19
CA PHE A 22 7.51 -7.48 17.93
C PHE A 22 8.07 -8.13 19.20
N ALA A 23 7.76 -7.57 20.39
CA ALA A 23 8.18 -8.14 21.67
C ALA A 23 7.24 -9.26 22.18
N ARG A 24 6.15 -9.58 21.46
CA ARG A 24 5.20 -10.61 21.85
C ARG A 24 5.83 -11.99 21.98
N PRO A 25 5.41 -12.84 22.96
CA PRO A 25 6.00 -14.16 23.20
C PRO A 25 5.86 -15.14 22.03
N GLU A 26 4.79 -15.02 21.24
CA GLU A 26 4.47 -15.92 20.12
C GLU A 26 5.40 -15.71 18.92
N LEU A 27 6.12 -14.59 18.87
CA LEU A 27 7.05 -14.29 17.80
C LEU A 27 8.42 -14.89 18.11
N ASP A 28 8.89 -15.79 17.24
CA ASP A 28 10.23 -16.34 17.31
C ASP A 28 11.27 -15.24 17.02
N LYS A 29 11.92 -14.76 18.08
CA LYS A 29 12.90 -13.66 18.02
C LYS A 29 14.15 -14.03 17.20
N ARG A 30 14.51 -15.31 17.17
CA ARG A 30 15.64 -15.78 16.36
C ARG A 30 15.32 -15.65 14.88
N ARG A 31 14.16 -16.15 14.45
CA ARG A 31 13.69 -16.04 13.06
C ARG A 31 13.52 -14.58 12.66
N LEU A 32 13.00 -13.73 13.55
CA LEU A 32 12.90 -12.30 13.29
C LEU A 32 14.30 -11.68 13.06
N GLY A 33 15.30 -12.05 13.87
CA GLY A 33 16.69 -11.62 13.68
C GLY A 33 17.24 -12.07 12.32
N GLU A 34 17.07 -13.35 11.96
CA GLU A 34 17.51 -13.90 10.68
C GLU A 34 16.88 -13.15 9.49
N VAL A 35 15.60 -12.78 9.57
CA VAL A 35 14.92 -11.98 8.54
C VAL A 35 15.51 -10.57 8.45
N VAL A 36 15.74 -9.90 9.58
CA VAL A 36 16.36 -8.57 9.63
C VAL A 36 17.76 -8.61 9.01
N ASP A 37 18.58 -9.60 9.38
CA ASP A 37 19.93 -9.77 8.84
C ASP A 37 19.92 -10.04 7.33
N LEU A 38 18.97 -10.88 6.85
CA LEU A 38 18.78 -11.14 5.43
C LEU A 38 18.54 -9.84 4.66
N PHE A 39 17.56 -9.02 5.10
CA PHE A 39 17.25 -7.76 4.42
C PHE A 39 18.36 -6.72 4.54
N THR A 40 19.07 -6.68 5.68
CA THR A 40 20.19 -5.75 5.89
C THR A 40 21.36 -6.05 4.94
N ASN A 41 21.59 -7.33 4.64
CA ASN A 41 22.66 -7.76 3.74
C ASN A 41 22.31 -7.63 2.24
N ILE A 42 21.05 -7.35 1.90
CA ILE A 42 20.66 -7.04 0.52
C ILE A 42 21.00 -5.57 0.24
N GLN A 43 21.92 -5.32 -0.68
CA GLN A 43 22.29 -3.97 -1.13
C GLN A 43 21.17 -3.35 -1.98
N MET A 44 20.04 -3.00 -1.34
CA MET A 44 18.90 -2.41 -2.05
C MET A 44 19.17 -1.00 -2.58
N ILE A 45 20.19 -0.32 -2.08
CA ILE A 45 20.46 1.10 -2.35
C ILE A 45 21.38 1.30 -3.57
N GLU A 46 22.22 0.31 -3.92
CA GLU A 46 23.23 0.47 -4.97
C GLU A 46 22.71 0.39 -6.41
N HIS A 47 21.46 -0.01 -6.62
CA HIS A 47 20.91 -0.26 -7.96
C HIS A 47 19.99 0.86 -8.50
N GLY A 48 20.22 2.10 -8.14
CA GLY A 48 19.65 3.28 -8.83
C GLY A 48 18.14 3.53 -8.69
N ASN A 49 17.32 2.57 -8.28
CA ASN A 49 15.88 2.72 -8.09
C ASN A 49 15.39 2.00 -6.82
N SER A 50 15.90 2.42 -5.68
CA SER A 50 15.62 1.78 -4.37
C SER A 50 14.13 1.71 -4.01
N LYS A 51 13.33 2.70 -4.42
CA LYS A 51 11.88 2.73 -4.17
C LYS A 51 11.13 1.64 -4.94
N ASP A 52 11.51 1.39 -6.18
CA ASP A 52 10.89 0.33 -6.99
C ASP A 52 11.24 -1.06 -6.46
N ILE A 53 12.51 -1.29 -6.10
CA ILE A 53 12.96 -2.57 -5.53
C ILE A 53 12.22 -2.87 -4.22
N LEU A 54 12.18 -1.91 -3.28
CA LEU A 54 11.48 -2.07 -2.01
C LEU A 54 9.98 -2.27 -2.22
N GLY A 55 9.37 -1.52 -3.13
CA GLY A 55 7.98 -1.66 -3.49
C GLY A 55 7.64 -3.03 -4.09
N ARG A 56 8.47 -3.55 -4.98
CA ARG A 56 8.30 -4.89 -5.57
C ARG A 56 8.48 -5.99 -4.53
N THR A 57 9.45 -5.84 -3.63
CA THR A 57 9.65 -6.76 -2.50
C THR A 57 8.43 -6.78 -1.60
N TYR A 58 7.85 -5.61 -1.30
CA TYR A 58 6.62 -5.51 -0.50
C TYR A 58 5.44 -6.22 -1.19
N GLU A 59 5.21 -5.99 -2.48
CA GLU A 59 4.18 -6.69 -3.26
C GLU A 59 4.40 -8.22 -3.28
N TYR A 60 5.65 -8.66 -3.44
CA TYR A 60 5.98 -10.09 -3.38
C TYR A 60 5.62 -10.70 -2.02
N CYS A 61 5.97 -10.04 -0.92
CA CYS A 61 5.59 -10.50 0.41
C CYS A 61 4.07 -10.56 0.58
N LEU A 62 3.34 -9.53 0.14
CA LEU A 62 1.88 -9.52 0.18
C LEU A 62 1.28 -10.69 -0.63
N SER A 63 1.78 -10.95 -1.84
CA SER A 63 1.29 -12.06 -2.66
C SER A 63 1.54 -13.41 -1.99
N LYS A 64 2.69 -13.60 -1.34
CA LYS A 64 3.02 -14.84 -0.61
C LYS A 64 2.15 -15.03 0.63
N PHE A 65 1.84 -13.97 1.37
CA PHE A 65 0.87 -14.03 2.46
C PHE A 65 -0.52 -14.36 1.94
N ALA A 66 -0.93 -13.75 0.84
CA ALA A 66 -2.20 -14.04 0.20
C ALA A 66 -2.32 -15.51 -0.23
N GLU A 67 -1.27 -16.10 -0.81
CA GLU A 67 -1.23 -17.52 -1.15
C GLU A 67 -1.43 -18.44 0.08
N GLN A 68 -0.89 -18.04 1.25
CA GLN A 68 -1.02 -18.81 2.49
C GLN A 68 -2.40 -18.68 3.14
N GLU A 69 -2.98 -17.49 3.10
CA GLU A 69 -4.33 -17.22 3.66
C GLU A 69 -5.47 -17.78 2.80
N GLY A 70 -5.19 -18.12 1.55
CA GLY A 70 -6.16 -18.77 0.66
C GLY A 70 -7.36 -17.87 0.36
N LYS A 71 -8.59 -18.32 0.70
CA LYS A 71 -9.82 -17.59 0.39
C LYS A 71 -9.93 -16.20 1.06
N LEU A 72 -9.30 -16.02 2.21
CA LEU A 72 -9.29 -14.73 2.92
C LEU A 72 -8.36 -13.69 2.26
N ALA A 73 -7.48 -14.14 1.38
CA ALA A 73 -6.53 -13.27 0.69
C ALA A 73 -7.20 -12.22 -0.21
N GLY A 74 -8.33 -12.56 -0.82
CA GLY A 74 -9.09 -11.66 -1.67
C GLY A 74 -9.55 -10.38 -0.97
N GLU A 75 -9.62 -10.38 0.36
CA GLU A 75 -10.01 -9.21 1.14
C GLU A 75 -8.94 -8.11 1.19
N PHE A 76 -7.69 -8.42 0.86
CA PHE A 76 -6.60 -7.43 0.95
C PHE A 76 -5.67 -7.39 -0.26
N TYR A 77 -5.69 -8.40 -1.11
CA TYR A 77 -4.77 -8.49 -2.24
C TYR A 77 -5.47 -8.88 -3.54
N THR A 78 -5.44 -7.99 -4.50
CA THR A 78 -5.83 -8.26 -5.88
C THR A 78 -4.58 -8.49 -6.73
N PRO A 79 -4.51 -9.58 -7.52
CA PRO A 79 -3.36 -9.84 -8.38
C PRO A 79 -3.05 -8.66 -9.30
N SER A 80 -1.78 -8.32 -9.42
CA SER A 80 -1.33 -7.13 -10.17
C SER A 80 -1.73 -7.16 -11.65
N CYS A 81 -1.88 -8.34 -12.25
CA CYS A 81 -2.36 -8.47 -13.64
C CYS A 81 -3.82 -8.03 -13.80
N VAL A 82 -4.69 -8.34 -12.81
CA VAL A 82 -6.09 -7.89 -12.81
C VAL A 82 -6.15 -6.37 -12.64
N VAL A 83 -5.47 -5.85 -11.62
CA VAL A 83 -5.42 -4.41 -11.35
C VAL A 83 -4.90 -3.63 -12.55
N ARG A 84 -3.81 -4.12 -13.18
CA ARG A 84 -3.27 -3.53 -14.38
C ARG A 84 -4.28 -3.48 -15.53
N THR A 85 -5.05 -4.55 -15.73
CA THR A 85 -6.08 -4.57 -16.77
C THR A 85 -7.15 -3.50 -16.52
N LEU A 86 -7.61 -3.35 -15.26
CA LEU A 86 -8.58 -2.32 -14.90
C LEU A 86 -8.04 -0.91 -15.15
N VAL A 87 -6.80 -0.65 -14.75
CA VAL A 87 -6.16 0.66 -14.96
C VAL A 87 -5.93 0.98 -16.43
N GLU A 88 -5.53 -0.02 -17.24
CA GLU A 88 -5.36 0.15 -18.69
C GLU A 88 -6.69 0.44 -19.41
N VAL A 89 -7.81 -0.08 -18.90
CA VAL A 89 -9.16 0.22 -19.43
C VAL A 89 -9.58 1.64 -19.05
N LEU A 90 -9.36 2.06 -17.79
CA LEU A 90 -9.81 3.36 -17.29
C LEU A 90 -8.92 4.53 -17.69
N GLN A 91 -7.62 4.28 -17.89
CA GLN A 91 -6.63 5.27 -18.31
C GLN A 91 -6.63 6.57 -17.46
N PRO A 92 -6.39 6.50 -16.16
CA PRO A 92 -6.45 7.64 -15.25
C PRO A 92 -5.20 8.53 -15.39
N PHE A 93 -5.10 9.33 -16.47
CA PHE A 93 -3.97 10.21 -16.70
C PHE A 93 -3.95 11.46 -15.80
N ASN A 94 -5.11 11.90 -15.33
CA ASN A 94 -5.27 13.04 -14.44
C ASN A 94 -6.63 12.98 -13.73
N GLY A 95 -6.78 13.76 -12.64
CA GLY A 95 -8.04 13.84 -11.91
C GLY A 95 -8.03 13.05 -10.60
N ARG A 96 -9.21 12.83 -10.05
CA ARG A 96 -9.43 12.18 -8.76
C ARG A 96 -9.77 10.72 -8.95
N VAL A 97 -8.92 9.86 -8.44
CA VAL A 97 -9.10 8.39 -8.46
C VAL A 97 -9.57 7.96 -7.07
N TYR A 98 -10.67 7.23 -7.00
CA TYR A 98 -11.23 6.75 -5.75
C TYR A 98 -11.39 5.23 -5.74
N ASP A 99 -10.97 4.62 -4.64
CA ASP A 99 -11.18 3.20 -4.34
C ASP A 99 -11.87 3.05 -2.98
N PRO A 100 -13.17 2.70 -2.95
CA PRO A 100 -13.96 2.61 -1.72
C PRO A 100 -13.62 1.39 -0.85
N CYS A 101 -12.83 0.43 -1.37
CA CYS A 101 -12.38 -0.78 -0.69
C CYS A 101 -10.94 -1.10 -1.10
N CYS A 102 -10.03 -0.18 -0.77
CA CYS A 102 -8.72 -0.09 -1.43
C CYS A 102 -7.76 -1.24 -1.14
N GLY A 103 -8.11 -2.15 -0.22
CA GLY A 103 -7.27 -3.28 0.10
C GLY A 103 -5.86 -2.83 0.51
N SER A 104 -4.86 -3.44 -0.07
CA SER A 104 -3.45 -3.05 0.11
C SER A 104 -3.00 -1.83 -0.73
N GLY A 105 -3.92 -1.13 -1.40
CA GLY A 105 -3.63 0.03 -2.23
C GLY A 105 -3.12 -0.30 -3.64
N GLY A 106 -3.36 -1.52 -4.11
CA GLY A 106 -2.87 -2.00 -5.40
C GLY A 106 -3.33 -1.17 -6.59
N MET A 107 -4.58 -0.68 -6.58
CA MET A 107 -5.14 0.17 -7.64
C MET A 107 -4.34 1.47 -7.80
N PHE A 108 -4.00 2.14 -6.70
CA PHE A 108 -3.21 3.37 -6.73
C PHE A 108 -1.78 3.13 -7.24
N VAL A 109 -1.16 2.02 -6.82
CA VAL A 109 0.18 1.64 -7.29
C VAL A 109 0.20 1.42 -8.80
N GLN A 110 -0.79 0.71 -9.35
CA GLN A 110 -0.85 0.46 -10.79
C GLN A 110 -1.24 1.71 -11.58
N SER A 111 -2.08 2.58 -11.02
CA SER A 111 -2.38 3.89 -11.63
C SER A 111 -1.13 4.75 -11.74
N ALA A 112 -0.30 4.78 -10.69
CA ALA A 112 0.98 5.48 -10.72
C ALA A 112 1.93 4.91 -11.79
N LYS A 113 2.10 3.59 -11.84
CA LYS A 113 2.92 2.92 -12.85
C LYS A 113 2.39 3.15 -14.27
N PHE A 114 1.09 3.15 -14.47
CA PHE A 114 0.46 3.45 -15.75
C PHE A 114 0.88 4.84 -16.25
N ILE A 115 0.75 5.84 -15.39
CA ILE A 115 1.11 7.23 -15.73
C ILE A 115 2.59 7.35 -16.07
N GLU A 116 3.47 6.76 -15.24
CA GLU A 116 4.92 6.76 -15.48
C GLU A 116 5.29 6.11 -16.81
N ASN A 117 4.71 4.95 -17.12
CA ASN A 117 4.97 4.20 -18.36
C ASN A 117 4.50 4.95 -19.62
N HIS A 118 3.52 5.84 -19.48
CA HIS A 118 3.02 6.67 -20.59
C HIS A 118 3.63 8.09 -20.60
N GLY A 119 4.73 8.30 -19.86
CA GLY A 119 5.42 9.59 -19.81
C GLY A 119 4.62 10.71 -19.13
N GLY A 120 3.63 10.35 -18.33
CA GLY A 120 2.80 11.28 -17.59
C GLY A 120 3.46 11.75 -16.27
N ASN A 121 2.77 12.61 -15.55
CA ASN A 121 3.18 13.12 -14.25
C ASN A 121 2.20 12.62 -13.18
N ILE A 122 2.68 11.82 -12.24
CA ILE A 122 1.89 11.26 -11.14
C ILE A 122 1.21 12.33 -10.28
N ASN A 123 1.79 13.52 -10.20
CA ASN A 123 1.21 14.63 -9.44
C ASN A 123 -0.08 15.19 -10.07
N LYS A 124 -0.47 14.72 -11.24
CA LYS A 124 -1.75 15.10 -11.88
C LYS A 124 -2.93 14.28 -11.38
N ILE A 125 -2.69 13.20 -10.65
CA ILE A 125 -3.76 12.46 -9.99
C ILE A 125 -3.79 12.76 -8.50
N SER A 126 -4.99 12.74 -7.93
CA SER A 126 -5.24 12.76 -6.49
C SER A 126 -5.93 11.45 -6.13
N ALA A 127 -5.27 10.63 -5.34
CA ALA A 127 -5.78 9.32 -4.93
C ALA A 127 -6.55 9.44 -3.61
N PHE A 128 -7.73 8.84 -3.57
CA PHE A 128 -8.59 8.76 -2.40
C PHE A 128 -9.04 7.32 -2.20
N GLY A 129 -9.13 6.89 -0.96
CA GLY A 129 -9.59 5.55 -0.68
C GLY A 129 -9.99 5.35 0.77
N GLN A 130 -10.54 4.20 1.06
CA GLN A 130 -10.78 3.72 2.41
C GLN A 130 -10.87 2.20 2.42
N ASP A 131 -10.75 1.62 3.58
CA ASP A 131 -10.90 0.19 3.81
C ASP A 131 -11.48 -0.05 5.19
N SER A 132 -12.33 -1.06 5.34
CA SER A 132 -12.97 -1.39 6.61
C SER A 132 -12.03 -2.11 7.58
N ASN A 133 -11.08 -2.89 7.05
CA ASN A 133 -10.15 -3.68 7.85
C ASN A 133 -8.96 -2.81 8.33
N PRO A 134 -8.74 -2.67 9.65
CA PRO A 134 -7.67 -1.82 10.18
C PRO A 134 -6.27 -2.28 9.78
N THR A 135 -6.05 -3.59 9.63
CA THR A 135 -4.75 -4.13 9.22
C THR A 135 -4.50 -3.84 7.75
N THR A 136 -5.48 -4.08 6.92
CA THR A 136 -5.44 -3.83 5.47
C THR A 136 -5.23 -2.34 5.17
N TRP A 137 -5.97 -1.47 5.86
CA TRP A 137 -5.80 -0.02 5.76
C TRP A 137 -4.37 0.42 6.10
N LYS A 138 -3.76 -0.13 7.17
CA LYS A 138 -2.35 0.12 7.51
C LYS A 138 -1.38 -0.41 6.46
N MET A 139 -1.67 -1.58 5.86
CA MET A 139 -0.86 -2.13 4.77
C MET A 139 -0.89 -1.21 3.54
N ALA A 140 -2.05 -0.64 3.20
CA ALA A 140 -2.15 0.35 2.12
C ALA A 140 -1.30 1.60 2.41
N GLN A 141 -1.39 2.16 3.61
CA GLN A 141 -0.57 3.29 4.03
C GLN A 141 0.93 3.01 3.88
N MET A 142 1.40 1.84 4.34
CA MET A 142 2.80 1.43 4.18
C MET A 142 3.18 1.26 2.72
N ASN A 143 2.34 0.60 1.92
CA ASN A 143 2.57 0.35 0.50
C ASN A 143 2.77 1.65 -0.30
N LEU A 144 1.90 2.62 -0.07
CA LEU A 144 1.95 3.92 -0.73
C LEU A 144 3.13 4.76 -0.25
N ALA A 145 3.42 4.74 1.06
CA ALA A 145 4.56 5.47 1.63
C ALA A 145 5.91 4.99 1.07
N ILE A 146 6.12 3.66 0.94
CA ILE A 146 7.33 3.06 0.37
C ILE A 146 7.58 3.58 -1.05
N ARG A 147 6.52 3.82 -1.83
CA ARG A 147 6.60 4.28 -3.22
C ARG A 147 6.57 5.80 -3.37
N GLY A 148 6.32 6.52 -2.27
CA GLY A 148 6.14 7.96 -2.30
C GLY A 148 4.85 8.40 -3.02
N ILE A 149 3.85 7.52 -3.10
CA ILE A 149 2.54 7.83 -3.67
C ILE A 149 1.71 8.55 -2.61
N GLU A 150 1.16 9.71 -2.98
CA GLU A 150 0.26 10.46 -2.11
C GLU A 150 -1.18 9.99 -2.31
N ALA A 151 -1.83 9.62 -1.20
CA ALA A 151 -3.25 9.28 -1.19
C ALA A 151 -3.89 9.69 0.14
N ASP A 152 -5.13 10.11 0.09
CA ASP A 152 -5.97 10.29 1.27
C ASP A 152 -6.79 9.03 1.49
N LEU A 153 -6.42 8.24 2.49
CA LEU A 153 -7.12 7.00 2.87
C LEU A 153 -8.06 7.21 4.08
N GLY A 154 -8.42 8.45 4.35
CA GLY A 154 -9.16 8.80 5.56
C GLY A 154 -8.29 8.79 6.83
N LYS A 155 -8.83 9.33 7.92
CA LYS A 155 -8.11 9.42 9.21
C LYS A 155 -8.02 8.08 9.95
N PHE A 156 -8.89 7.14 9.61
CA PHE A 156 -9.01 5.81 10.21
C PHE A 156 -9.65 4.85 9.20
N ASN A 157 -9.53 3.55 9.47
CA ASN A 157 -10.24 2.54 8.69
C ASN A 157 -11.76 2.68 8.85
N ALA A 158 -12.50 2.56 7.77
CA ALA A 158 -13.96 2.68 7.80
C ALA A 158 -14.62 1.87 6.69
N ASP A 159 -15.79 1.35 6.98
CA ASP A 159 -16.66 0.71 6.00
C ASP A 159 -17.39 1.79 5.19
N THR A 160 -17.22 1.78 3.90
CA THR A 160 -17.74 2.80 2.97
C THR A 160 -19.26 2.92 3.01
N PHE A 161 -19.98 1.84 3.26
CA PHE A 161 -21.44 1.86 3.33
C PHE A 161 -21.98 2.49 4.61
N PHE A 162 -21.21 2.42 5.70
CA PHE A 162 -21.66 2.91 7.02
C PHE A 162 -20.99 4.22 7.43
N ASN A 163 -19.78 4.47 6.94
CA ASN A 163 -18.99 5.63 7.32
C ASN A 163 -18.09 6.08 6.16
N ASP A 164 -18.65 6.88 5.27
CA ASP A 164 -17.91 7.48 4.16
C ASP A 164 -16.90 8.51 4.66
N CYS A 165 -15.61 8.24 4.47
CA CYS A 165 -14.51 9.15 4.82
C CYS A 165 -14.37 10.33 3.85
N HIS A 166 -15.01 10.27 2.67
CA HIS A 166 -14.86 11.23 1.59
C HIS A 166 -16.21 11.79 1.07
N PRO A 167 -17.15 12.25 1.93
CA PRO A 167 -18.53 12.55 1.55
C PRO A 167 -18.68 13.72 0.56
N GLN A 168 -17.65 14.54 0.41
CA GLN A 168 -17.63 15.67 -0.54
C GLN A 168 -16.85 15.36 -1.82
N LEU A 169 -16.26 14.16 -1.92
CA LEU A 169 -15.45 13.78 -3.07
C LEU A 169 -16.34 13.57 -4.30
N LYS A 170 -15.96 14.22 -5.39
CA LYS A 170 -16.48 13.93 -6.73
C LYS A 170 -15.34 13.32 -7.54
N ALA A 171 -15.27 12.00 -7.52
CA ALA A 171 -14.24 11.26 -8.22
C ALA A 171 -14.44 11.33 -9.75
N ASP A 172 -13.33 11.42 -10.47
CA ASP A 172 -13.33 11.34 -11.94
C ASP A 172 -13.23 9.88 -12.38
N PHE A 173 -12.57 9.03 -11.56
CA PHE A 173 -12.43 7.59 -11.76
C PHE A 173 -12.73 6.87 -10.45
N ILE A 174 -13.51 5.80 -10.52
CA ILE A 174 -13.78 4.89 -9.40
C ILE A 174 -13.32 3.50 -9.81
N MET A 175 -12.46 2.91 -9.00
CA MET A 175 -11.98 1.55 -9.16
C MET A 175 -12.27 0.80 -7.88
N ALA A 176 -12.96 -0.33 -7.97
CA ALA A 176 -13.33 -1.14 -6.81
C ALA A 176 -13.22 -2.63 -7.15
N ASN A 177 -12.74 -3.41 -6.19
CA ASN A 177 -12.73 -4.87 -6.28
C ASN A 177 -13.03 -5.49 -4.91
#